data_b8b51884034de2d5a8b7cb749620d63e
#
_entry.id   b8b51884034de2d5a8b7cb749620d63e
#
_cell.length_a   1.000
_cell.length_b   1.000
_cell.length_c   1.000
_cell.angle_alpha   90.00
_cell.angle_beta   90.00
_cell.angle_gamma   90.00
#
_symmetry.space_group_name_H-M   'P 1'
#
loop_
_entity.id
_entity.type
_entity.pdbx_description
1 polymer ?
#
loop_
_entity_poly.entity_id
_entity_poly.type
_entity_poly.pdbx_seq_one_letter_code
_entity_poly.pdbx_strand_id
1 'polypeptide(L)'
;WSSLVGSEMCIRDSDRIEAVAASLVCATKNIRSAHIEGGEVSGTIDEVYRHCNTKLCTVHFVSSKSAKKRVTKLGEHPDRIFVLGSPELDAHKARNSISLNEVLNYYDIKWDNYGIFIFHSVTSELESLKKEIKFCCDALKKTKKNFVVIAPNNDPGCEIIFKTIGKLPKSHFK
;
A
#
# COMPACT_ATOMS: atom_id res chain seq x y z
N TRP A 1 -17.14 12.38 15.75
CA TRP A 1 -15.82 12.99 15.53
C TRP A 1 -14.79 12.59 16.60
N SER A 2 -15.22 12.30 17.82
CA SER A 2 -14.33 11.83 18.90
C SER A 2 -13.74 10.44 18.65
N SER A 3 -14.36 9.62 17.82
CA SER A 3 -13.88 8.29 17.45
C SER A 3 -12.80 8.27 16.34
N LEU A 4 -12.56 9.41 15.69
CA LEU A 4 -11.53 9.56 14.66
C LEU A 4 -10.17 10.01 15.22
N VAL A 5 -10.15 10.47 16.48
CA VAL A 5 -8.95 11.02 17.13
C VAL A 5 -8.31 9.96 18.03
N GLY A 6 -8.02 8.83 17.56
CA GLY A 6 -7.35 7.93 18.49
C GLY A 6 -7.17 6.52 18.10
N SER A 7 -7.37 6.16 16.88
CA SER A 7 -7.23 4.78 16.63
C SER A 7 -6.65 4.43 15.27
N GLU A 8 -7.18 3.61 14.68
CA GLU A 8 -6.70 2.73 13.64
C GLU A 8 -6.40 3.39 12.28
N MET A 9 -6.90 4.62 12.03
CA MET A 9 -6.64 5.30 10.74
C MET A 9 -5.21 5.84 10.63
N CYS A 10 -4.61 6.23 11.75
CA CYS A 10 -3.18 6.62 11.75
C CYS A 10 -2.23 5.42 11.66
N ILE A 11 -2.75 4.21 11.88
CA ILE A 11 -1.95 2.99 11.99
C ILE A 11 -1.75 2.28 10.65
N ARG A 12 -2.64 2.46 9.67
CA ARG A 12 -2.61 1.64 8.45
C ARG A 12 -2.22 2.34 7.15
N ASP A 13 -2.40 3.66 7.05
CA ASP A 13 -2.15 4.38 5.80
C ASP A 13 -1.79 5.83 6.11
N SER A 14 -0.53 6.07 6.39
CA SER A 14 0.01 7.40 6.68
C SER A 14 -0.01 8.36 5.48
N ASP A 15 -0.36 7.88 4.31
CA ASP A 15 -0.32 8.56 3.02
C ASP A 15 -1.71 8.80 2.39
N ARG A 16 -2.77 8.67 3.19
CA ARG A 16 -4.13 8.95 2.74
C ARG A 16 -4.60 10.35 3.13
N ILE A 17 -5.52 10.89 2.33
CA ILE A 17 -6.10 12.22 2.54
C ILE A 17 -6.85 12.32 3.88
N GLU A 18 -7.48 11.23 4.34
CA GLU A 18 -8.18 11.18 5.62
C GLU A 18 -7.22 11.33 6.79
N ALA A 19 -6.02 10.76 6.68
CA ALA A 19 -4.96 10.93 7.70
C ALA A 19 -4.47 12.38 7.74
N VAL A 20 -4.34 13.04 6.58
CA VAL A 20 -3.98 14.47 6.50
C VAL A 20 -5.05 15.33 7.15
N ALA A 21 -6.32 15.08 6.86
CA ALA A 21 -7.43 15.81 7.46
C ALA A 21 -7.44 15.66 8.99
N ALA A 22 -7.25 14.46 9.50
CA ALA A 22 -7.16 14.19 10.94
C ALA A 22 -5.96 14.91 11.58
N SER A 23 -4.79 14.82 10.95
CA SER A 23 -3.57 15.50 11.42
C SER A 23 -3.71 17.01 11.46
N LEU A 24 -4.39 17.60 10.45
CA LEU A 24 -4.67 19.04 10.40
C LEU A 24 -5.57 19.47 11.57
N VAL A 25 -6.62 18.70 11.87
CA VAL A 25 -7.50 18.97 13.01
C VAL A 25 -6.72 18.87 14.32
N CYS A 26 -5.89 17.84 14.49
CA CYS A 26 -5.06 17.69 15.68
C CYS A 26 -4.11 18.89 15.87
N ALA A 27 -3.41 19.29 14.81
CA ALA A 27 -2.49 20.42 14.85
C ALA A 27 -3.23 21.73 15.19
N THR A 28 -4.41 21.98 14.56
CA THR A 28 -5.21 23.18 14.81
C THR A 28 -5.75 23.25 16.26
N LYS A 29 -6.03 22.10 16.85
CA LYS A 29 -6.56 21.98 18.22
C LYS A 29 -5.48 21.79 19.28
N ASN A 30 -4.19 21.88 18.92
CA ASN A 30 -3.05 21.59 19.79
C ASN A 30 -3.10 20.18 20.42
N ILE A 31 -3.67 19.21 19.70
CA ILE A 31 -3.67 17.81 20.10
C ILE A 31 -2.40 17.17 19.57
N ARG A 32 -1.63 16.55 20.47
CA ARG A 32 -0.44 15.81 20.07
C ARG A 32 -0.83 14.60 19.23
N SER A 33 -0.19 14.45 18.08
CA SER A 33 -0.41 13.33 17.17
C SER A 33 0.91 12.66 16.81
N ALA A 34 0.83 11.38 16.48
CA ALA A 34 1.97 10.58 16.05
C ALA A 34 1.77 10.15 14.59
N HIS A 35 2.82 10.29 13.80
CA HIS A 35 2.88 9.83 12.42
C HIS A 35 3.61 8.48 12.37
N ILE A 36 2.94 7.45 11.84
CA ILE A 36 3.51 6.12 11.65
C ILE A 36 3.88 5.94 10.18
N GLU A 37 5.04 5.33 9.92
CA GLU A 37 5.59 5.08 8.58
C GLU A 37 5.93 6.35 7.77
N GLY A 38 6.21 7.47 8.46
CA GLY A 38 6.75 8.66 7.82
C GLY A 38 8.13 8.41 7.19
N GLY A 39 8.46 9.19 6.16
CA GLY A 39 9.76 9.14 5.50
C GLY A 39 9.95 7.98 4.51
N GLU A 40 8.92 7.21 4.21
CA GLU A 40 8.94 6.28 3.08
C GLU A 40 8.87 7.04 1.74
N VAL A 41 9.25 6.38 0.65
CA VAL A 41 9.31 6.98 -0.69
C VAL A 41 8.29 6.28 -1.59
N SER A 42 7.42 7.05 -2.20
CA SER A 42 6.51 6.61 -3.26
C SER A 42 6.49 7.69 -4.34
N GLY A 43 6.30 7.34 -5.59
CA GLY A 43 6.30 8.30 -6.70
C GLY A 43 4.93 8.92 -7.01
N THR A 44 4.02 8.99 -6.04
CA THR A 44 2.61 9.35 -6.24
C THR A 44 2.19 10.49 -5.31
N ILE A 45 0.91 10.87 -5.38
CA ILE A 45 0.28 11.84 -4.48
C ILE A 45 0.41 11.42 -3.00
N ASP A 46 0.54 10.12 -2.74
CA ASP A 46 0.71 9.56 -1.40
C ASP A 46 1.96 10.11 -0.70
N GLU A 47 3.04 10.36 -1.45
CA GLU A 47 4.24 11.00 -0.90
C GLU A 47 3.96 12.42 -0.39
N VAL A 48 3.14 13.18 -1.12
CA VAL A 48 2.73 14.53 -0.71
C VAL A 48 1.92 14.45 0.59
N TYR A 49 0.95 13.54 0.66
CA TYR A 49 0.15 13.36 1.88
C TYR A 49 1.01 12.91 3.06
N ARG A 50 1.95 12.01 2.84
CA ARG A 50 2.91 11.56 3.86
C ARG A 50 3.78 12.72 4.37
N HIS A 51 4.27 13.59 3.49
CA HIS A 51 5.01 14.78 3.89
C HIS A 51 4.14 15.77 4.68
N CYS A 52 2.90 15.98 4.28
CA CYS A 52 1.94 16.79 5.05
C CYS A 52 1.75 16.22 6.47
N ASN A 53 1.51 14.93 6.61
CA ASN A 53 1.38 14.27 7.90
C ASN A 53 2.65 14.40 8.74
N THR A 54 3.83 14.27 8.13
CA THR A 54 5.10 14.50 8.82
C THR A 54 5.16 15.90 9.42
N LYS A 55 4.70 16.93 8.70
CA LYS A 55 4.74 18.32 9.20
C LYS A 55 3.66 18.66 10.23
N LEU A 56 2.55 17.96 10.22
CA LEU A 56 1.41 18.21 11.12
C LEU A 56 1.52 17.43 12.44
N CYS A 57 2.25 16.34 12.47
CA CYS A 57 2.42 15.49 13.64
C CYS A 57 3.62 15.91 14.49
N THR A 58 3.58 15.57 15.77
CA THR A 58 4.61 15.96 16.75
C THR A 58 5.64 14.85 17.07
N VAL A 59 5.28 13.60 16.77
CA VAL A 59 6.10 12.40 17.01
C VAL A 59 6.05 11.51 15.78
N HIS A 60 7.16 10.85 15.46
CA HIS A 60 7.27 10.05 14.25
C HIS A 60 7.80 8.65 14.57
N PHE A 61 7.06 7.64 14.16
CA PHE A 61 7.45 6.24 14.21
C PHE A 61 7.74 5.77 12.78
N VAL A 62 9.01 5.48 12.51
CA VAL A 62 9.48 5.19 11.16
C VAL A 62 9.94 3.74 11.01
N SER A 63 9.82 3.19 9.81
CA SER A 63 10.15 1.81 9.52
C SER A 63 11.66 1.53 9.49
N SER A 64 12.50 2.52 9.18
CA SER A 64 13.91 2.31 8.92
C SER A 64 14.79 3.51 9.30
N LYS A 65 16.10 3.26 9.43
CA LYS A 65 17.10 4.33 9.63
C LYS A 65 17.15 5.30 8.44
N SER A 66 16.87 4.83 7.23
CA SER A 66 16.78 5.68 6.04
C SER A 66 15.56 6.58 6.07
N ALA A 67 14.41 6.08 6.52
CA ALA A 67 13.21 6.87 6.75
C ALA A 67 13.46 7.93 7.84
N LYS A 68 14.12 7.58 8.95
CA LYS A 68 14.52 8.56 9.98
C LYS A 68 15.34 9.70 9.37
N LYS A 69 16.32 9.39 8.53
CA LYS A 69 17.14 10.42 7.87
C LYS A 69 16.32 11.36 7.00
N ARG A 70 15.32 10.82 6.27
CA ARG A 70 14.43 11.63 5.42
C ARG A 70 13.54 12.54 6.25
N VAL A 71 12.93 12.03 7.31
CA VAL A 71 12.08 12.81 8.22
C VAL A 71 12.90 13.92 8.91
N THR A 72 14.13 13.63 9.32
CA THR A 72 15.05 14.65 9.85
C THR A 72 15.38 15.73 8.81
N LYS A 73 15.58 15.36 7.54
CA LYS A 73 15.81 16.33 6.44
C LYS A 73 14.58 17.20 6.16
N LEU A 74 13.38 16.70 6.43
CA LEU A 74 12.16 17.49 6.38
C LEU A 74 12.05 18.51 7.54
N GLY A 75 13.01 18.51 8.46
CA GLY A 75 13.11 19.49 9.54
C GLY A 75 12.50 19.01 10.87
N GLU A 76 12.20 17.72 11.01
CA GLU A 76 11.73 17.18 12.28
C GLU A 76 12.90 16.90 13.24
N HIS A 77 12.66 17.12 14.54
CA HIS A 77 13.70 16.95 15.56
C HIS A 77 14.03 15.46 15.76
N PRO A 78 15.32 15.06 15.71
CA PRO A 78 15.74 13.65 15.78
C PRO A 78 15.24 12.89 17.02
N ASP A 79 15.08 13.58 18.16
CA ASP A 79 14.59 12.98 19.41
C ASP A 79 13.10 12.64 19.41
N ARG A 80 12.37 13.14 18.40
CA ARG A 80 10.96 12.83 18.19
C ARG A 80 10.73 11.76 17.11
N ILE A 81 11.82 11.18 16.58
CA ILE A 81 11.76 10.19 15.50
C ILE A 81 12.31 8.85 16.02
N PHE A 82 11.42 7.86 16.12
CA PHE A 82 11.69 6.54 16.64
C PHE A 82 11.68 5.51 15.52
N VAL A 83 12.73 4.69 15.41
CA VAL A 83 12.78 3.60 14.42
C VAL A 83 12.21 2.35 15.07
N LEU A 84 11.03 1.93 14.65
CA LEU A 84 10.33 0.75 15.19
C LEU A 84 10.29 -0.45 14.22
N GLY A 85 10.56 -0.22 12.94
CA GLY A 85 10.25 -1.18 11.88
C GLY A 85 8.83 -0.94 11.30
N SER A 86 8.46 -1.72 10.28
CA SER A 86 7.11 -1.64 9.71
C SER A 86 6.14 -2.49 10.52
N PRO A 87 5.00 -1.94 10.95
CA PRO A 87 3.94 -2.69 11.64
C PRO A 87 3.39 -3.86 10.82
N GLU A 88 3.41 -3.77 9.50
CA GLU A 88 2.97 -4.85 8.61
C GLU A 88 3.78 -6.14 8.79
N LEU A 89 5.06 -6.04 9.13
CA LEU A 89 5.91 -7.20 9.39
C LEU A 89 5.44 -8.01 10.60
N ASP A 90 4.80 -7.37 11.57
CA ASP A 90 4.26 -8.08 12.74
C ASP A 90 3.03 -8.90 12.36
N ALA A 91 2.20 -8.41 11.44
CA ALA A 91 1.09 -9.18 10.88
C ALA A 91 1.56 -10.42 10.11
N HIS A 92 2.68 -10.31 9.38
CA HIS A 92 3.28 -11.44 8.67
C HIS A 92 3.96 -12.45 9.61
N LYS A 93 4.48 -12.01 10.75
CA LYS A 93 5.05 -12.89 11.77
C LYS A 93 3.99 -13.61 12.61
N ALA A 94 2.82 -13.01 12.76
CA ALA A 94 1.70 -13.68 13.38
C ALA A 94 1.38 -14.95 12.58
N ARG A 95 1.47 -16.12 13.22
CA ARG A 95 1.14 -17.40 12.57
C ARG A 95 -0.32 -17.34 12.14
N ASN A 96 -0.55 -17.15 10.86
CA ASN A 96 -1.87 -17.32 10.29
C ASN A 96 -2.30 -18.78 10.50
N SER A 97 -3.47 -18.97 11.08
CA SER A 97 -4.06 -20.29 11.31
C SER A 97 -4.48 -20.98 10.00
N ILE A 98 -4.48 -20.26 8.88
CA ILE A 98 -4.92 -20.76 7.57
C ILE A 98 -3.74 -21.43 6.88
N SER A 99 -3.86 -22.71 6.57
CA SER A 99 -2.83 -23.43 5.81
C SER A 99 -2.86 -23.09 4.32
N LEU A 100 -1.72 -23.26 3.64
CA LEU A 100 -1.65 -23.06 2.18
C LEU A 100 -2.68 -23.94 1.44
N ASN A 101 -2.86 -25.20 1.89
CA ASN A 101 -3.82 -26.11 1.27
C ASN A 101 -5.27 -25.62 1.40
N GLU A 102 -5.64 -25.03 2.53
CA GLU A 102 -6.96 -24.42 2.70
C GLU A 102 -7.16 -23.25 1.75
N VAL A 103 -6.16 -22.40 1.58
CA VAL A 103 -6.21 -21.27 0.63
C VAL A 103 -6.33 -21.78 -0.81
N LEU A 104 -5.51 -22.74 -1.21
CA LEU A 104 -5.55 -23.32 -2.55
C LEU A 104 -6.91 -23.98 -2.84
N ASN A 105 -7.46 -24.69 -1.88
CA ASN A 105 -8.79 -25.31 -2.01
C ASN A 105 -9.90 -24.26 -2.10
N TYR A 106 -9.86 -23.23 -1.25
CA TYR A 106 -10.85 -22.16 -1.24
C TYR A 106 -10.95 -21.43 -2.59
N TYR A 107 -9.78 -21.16 -3.20
CA TYR A 107 -9.71 -20.50 -4.52
C TYR A 107 -9.70 -21.49 -5.68
N ASP A 108 -9.87 -22.80 -5.44
CA ASP A 108 -9.82 -23.88 -6.46
C ASP A 108 -8.56 -23.78 -7.33
N ILE A 109 -7.41 -23.57 -6.71
CA ILE A 109 -6.10 -23.52 -7.38
C ILE A 109 -5.53 -24.95 -7.34
N LYS A 110 -5.43 -25.58 -8.53
CA LYS A 110 -5.00 -26.99 -8.68
C LYS A 110 -3.58 -27.11 -9.25
N TRP A 111 -2.85 -26.02 -9.29
CA TRP A 111 -1.51 -25.98 -9.88
C TRP A 111 -0.44 -26.13 -8.79
N ASP A 112 0.52 -27.00 -9.01
CA ASP A 112 1.67 -27.17 -8.13
C ASP A 112 2.65 -25.99 -8.25
N ASN A 113 2.70 -25.38 -9.45
CA ASN A 113 3.57 -24.25 -9.73
C ASN A 113 2.77 -23.14 -10.40
N TYR A 114 2.82 -21.94 -9.83
CA TYR A 114 2.19 -20.74 -10.36
C TYR A 114 2.95 -19.48 -9.96
N GLY A 115 2.80 -18.43 -10.75
CA GLY A 115 3.21 -17.09 -10.38
C GLY A 115 2.06 -16.32 -9.73
N ILE A 116 2.37 -15.25 -9.04
CA ILE A 116 1.38 -14.26 -8.59
C ILE A 116 1.53 -13.03 -9.47
N PHE A 117 0.43 -12.54 -10.01
CA PHE A 117 0.39 -11.31 -10.79
C PHE A 117 -0.47 -10.28 -10.07
N ILE A 118 0.17 -9.18 -9.70
CA ILE A 118 -0.47 -8.02 -9.08
C ILE A 118 -0.11 -6.81 -9.95
N PHE A 119 -1.11 -6.00 -10.30
CA PHE A 119 -0.91 -4.78 -11.06
C PHE A 119 -1.79 -3.67 -10.51
N HIS A 120 -1.19 -2.54 -10.16
CA HIS A 120 -1.86 -1.33 -9.72
C HIS A 120 -1.60 -0.19 -10.69
N SER A 121 -2.56 0.73 -10.83
CA SER A 121 -2.38 1.93 -11.64
C SER A 121 -1.42 2.91 -10.96
N VAL A 122 -0.61 3.58 -11.76
CA VAL A 122 0.08 4.79 -11.34
C VAL A 122 -0.85 5.95 -11.62
N THR A 123 -1.36 6.60 -10.56
CA THR A 123 -2.43 7.60 -10.67
C THR A 123 -2.06 8.82 -11.53
N SER A 124 -0.77 9.12 -11.66
CA SER A 124 -0.24 10.18 -12.52
C SER A 124 -0.08 9.78 -14.00
N GLU A 125 -0.24 8.48 -14.35
CA GLU A 125 0.07 7.93 -15.68
C GLU A 125 -1.10 7.16 -16.30
N LEU A 126 -2.33 7.62 -16.06
CA LEU A 126 -3.55 6.92 -16.51
C LEU A 126 -3.67 6.82 -18.04
N GLU A 127 -3.05 7.72 -18.79
CA GLU A 127 -3.09 7.72 -20.27
C GLU A 127 -2.39 6.48 -20.85
N SER A 128 -1.29 6.03 -20.24
CA SER A 128 -0.52 4.86 -20.69
C SER A 128 -1.04 3.54 -20.12
N LEU A 129 -1.82 3.58 -19.04
CA LEU A 129 -2.28 2.45 -18.26
C LEU A 129 -2.85 1.30 -19.10
N LYS A 130 -3.76 1.63 -20.04
CA LYS A 130 -4.40 0.60 -20.89
C LYS A 130 -3.38 -0.16 -21.75
N LYS A 131 -2.35 0.52 -22.22
CA LYS A 131 -1.29 -0.05 -23.04
C LYS A 131 -0.37 -0.92 -22.19
N GLU A 132 -0.03 -0.46 -21.01
CA GLU A 132 0.88 -1.14 -20.08
C GLU A 132 0.28 -2.44 -19.55
N ILE A 133 -0.95 -2.39 -19.01
CA ILE A 133 -1.61 -3.61 -18.53
C ILE A 133 -1.82 -4.63 -19.65
N LYS A 134 -2.15 -4.17 -20.88
CA LYS A 134 -2.26 -5.05 -22.03
C LYS A 134 -0.91 -5.70 -22.34
N PHE A 135 0.17 -4.93 -22.36
CA PHE A 135 1.53 -5.43 -22.62
C PHE A 135 1.93 -6.50 -21.59
N CYS A 136 1.70 -6.23 -20.29
CA CYS A 136 1.94 -7.18 -19.22
C CYS A 136 1.13 -8.48 -19.41
N CYS A 137 -0.16 -8.37 -19.65
CA CYS A 137 -1.02 -9.53 -19.88
C CYS A 137 -0.59 -10.36 -21.10
N ASP A 138 -0.18 -9.70 -22.18
CA ASP A 138 0.28 -10.39 -23.39
C ASP A 138 1.66 -11.06 -23.17
N ALA A 139 2.53 -10.47 -22.38
CA ALA A 139 3.79 -11.08 -21.97
C ALA A 139 3.56 -12.32 -21.10
N LEU A 140 2.66 -12.25 -20.11
CA LEU A 140 2.31 -13.38 -19.25
C LEU A 140 1.75 -14.56 -20.06
N LYS A 141 0.82 -14.31 -20.99
CA LYS A 141 0.27 -15.36 -21.89
C LYS A 141 1.37 -16.09 -22.67
N LYS A 142 2.38 -15.36 -23.15
CA LYS A 142 3.50 -15.96 -23.90
C LYS A 142 4.34 -16.94 -23.08
N THR A 143 4.36 -16.78 -21.76
CA THR A 143 5.11 -17.70 -20.88
C THR A 143 4.50 -19.09 -20.81
N LYS A 144 3.20 -19.25 -21.12
CA LYS A 144 2.41 -20.48 -20.95
C LYS A 144 2.43 -21.05 -19.53
N LYS A 145 2.74 -20.22 -18.54
CA LYS A 145 2.74 -20.58 -17.12
C LYS A 145 1.40 -20.22 -16.48
N ASN A 146 1.14 -20.80 -15.31
CA ASN A 146 -0.05 -20.52 -14.53
C ASN A 146 0.17 -19.30 -13.63
N PHE A 147 -0.86 -18.48 -13.45
CA PHE A 147 -0.81 -17.29 -12.61
C PHE A 147 -2.08 -17.14 -11.78
N VAL A 148 -1.89 -16.84 -10.51
CA VAL A 148 -2.96 -16.31 -9.64
C VAL A 148 -2.93 -14.80 -9.81
N VAL A 149 -4.06 -14.23 -10.23
CA VAL A 149 -4.20 -12.80 -10.51
C VAL A 149 -4.91 -12.15 -9.34
N ILE A 150 -4.20 -11.27 -8.63
CA ILE A 150 -4.79 -10.50 -7.53
C ILE A 150 -5.49 -9.27 -8.13
N ALA A 151 -6.72 -9.05 -7.68
CA ALA A 151 -7.48 -7.88 -8.08
C ALA A 151 -6.76 -6.58 -7.69
N PRO A 152 -6.81 -5.53 -8.54
CA PRO A 152 -6.27 -4.22 -8.19
C PRO A 152 -7.06 -3.61 -7.01
N ASN A 153 -6.43 -2.64 -6.33
CA ASN A 153 -7.12 -1.76 -5.39
C ASN A 153 -8.13 -0.84 -6.12
N ASN A 154 -8.80 0.03 -5.36
CA ASN A 154 -9.83 0.95 -5.90
C ASN A 154 -9.27 2.28 -6.41
N ASP A 155 -7.99 2.35 -6.75
CA ASP A 155 -7.38 3.57 -7.28
C ASP A 155 -7.93 3.93 -8.68
N PRO A 156 -7.84 5.21 -9.08
CA PRO A 156 -8.24 5.64 -10.41
C PRO A 156 -7.62 4.76 -11.51
N GLY A 157 -8.45 4.30 -12.45
CA GLY A 157 -8.03 3.39 -13.53
C GLY A 157 -8.19 1.90 -13.24
N CYS A 158 -8.59 1.50 -12.03
CA CYS A 158 -8.78 0.10 -11.67
C CYS A 158 -9.76 -0.62 -12.61
N GLU A 159 -10.80 0.07 -13.14
CA GLU A 159 -11.77 -0.52 -14.09
C GLU A 159 -11.09 -0.97 -15.39
N ILE A 160 -10.07 -0.23 -15.86
CA ILE A 160 -9.30 -0.58 -17.06
C ILE A 160 -8.53 -1.88 -16.80
N ILE A 161 -7.93 -1.99 -15.62
CA ILE A 161 -7.20 -3.18 -15.18
C ILE A 161 -8.17 -4.37 -15.10
N PHE A 162 -9.27 -4.24 -14.35
CA PHE A 162 -10.29 -5.30 -14.22
C PHE A 162 -10.80 -5.79 -15.59
N LYS A 163 -11.13 -4.86 -16.49
CA LYS A 163 -11.60 -5.19 -17.84
C LYS A 163 -10.53 -5.92 -18.66
N THR A 164 -9.27 -5.67 -18.42
CA THR A 164 -8.16 -6.28 -19.16
C THR A 164 -7.79 -7.64 -18.59
N ILE A 165 -7.65 -7.78 -17.26
CA ILE A 165 -7.38 -9.08 -16.62
C ILE A 165 -8.55 -10.04 -16.79
N GLY A 166 -9.80 -9.57 -16.79
CA GLY A 166 -10.99 -10.38 -17.01
C GLY A 166 -11.05 -11.08 -18.39
N LYS A 167 -10.18 -10.67 -19.34
CA LYS A 167 -10.04 -11.31 -20.65
C LYS A 167 -8.93 -12.38 -20.69
N LEU A 168 -8.25 -12.61 -19.60
CA LEU A 168 -7.21 -13.64 -19.50
C LEU A 168 -7.85 -15.04 -19.57
N PRO A 169 -7.23 -16.01 -20.26
CA PRO A 169 -7.76 -17.36 -20.40
C PRO A 169 -7.73 -18.09 -19.06
N LYS A 170 -8.88 -18.54 -18.57
CA LYS A 170 -9.04 -19.20 -17.27
C LYS A 170 -8.28 -20.51 -17.14
N SER A 171 -7.74 -21.06 -18.23
CA SER A 171 -6.90 -22.27 -18.21
C SER A 171 -5.57 -22.05 -17.50
N HIS A 172 -5.03 -20.82 -17.53
CA HIS A 172 -3.74 -20.46 -16.93
C HIS A 172 -3.80 -19.27 -15.96
N PHE A 173 -4.98 -18.67 -15.80
CA PHE A 173 -5.17 -17.50 -14.96
C PHE A 173 -6.38 -17.72 -14.04
N LYS A 174 -6.17 -17.53 -12.76
CA LYS A 174 -7.18 -17.72 -11.71
C LYS A 174 -7.35 -16.43 -10.92
#